data_1d50fe85259e2c72166f87119f3359a4
#
_entry.id   1d50fe85259e2c72166f87119f3359a4
#
_cell.length_a   1.000
_cell.length_b   1.000
_cell.length_c   1.000
_cell.angle_alpha   90.00
_cell.angle_beta   90.00
_cell.angle_gamma   90.00
#
_symmetry.space_group_name_H-M   'P 1'
#
loop_
_entity.id
_entity.type
_entity.pdbx_description
1 polymer ?
#
loop_
_entity_poly.entity_id
_entity_poly.type
_entity_poly.pdbx_seq_one_letter_code
_entity_poly.pdbx_strand_id
1 'polypeptide(L)'
;MVPLFESVSAGFGALAINDVLDYVPLYFTSPIEASETICIKVHGDSMSPKIEDGDIIQVHKQDSVDSGSLAVVLVDGDNGLVKKVVYGETWIELQSINHMYKPMRFNGPDVERVRVVGLVKKIIKDV
;
A
#
# COMPACT_ATOMS: atom_id res chain seq x y z
N MET A 1 -8.91 -15.69 9.08
CA MET A 1 -8.47 -15.66 7.67
C MET A 1 -8.62 -14.26 7.13
N VAL A 2 -7.56 -13.73 6.55
CA VAL A 2 -7.54 -12.39 5.97
C VAL A 2 -7.56 -12.51 4.45
N PRO A 3 -8.43 -11.75 3.75
CA PRO A 3 -8.49 -11.86 2.29
C PRO A 3 -7.22 -11.34 1.64
N LEU A 4 -6.77 -12.04 0.60
CA LEU A 4 -5.66 -11.66 -0.26
C LEU A 4 -6.20 -11.11 -1.56
N PHE A 5 -5.81 -9.89 -1.90
CA PHE A 5 -6.26 -9.20 -3.10
C PHE A 5 -5.13 -9.02 -4.12
N GLU A 6 -5.51 -8.99 -5.39
CA GLU A 6 -4.57 -8.67 -6.48
C GLU A 6 -4.13 -7.21 -6.42
N SER A 7 -5.08 -6.29 -6.16
CA SER A 7 -4.81 -4.86 -6.07
C SER A 7 -6.00 -4.14 -5.44
N VAL A 8 -5.83 -2.83 -5.22
CA VAL A 8 -6.91 -1.93 -4.77
C VAL A 8 -6.98 -0.74 -5.71
N SER A 9 -8.16 -0.13 -5.81
CA SER A 9 -8.35 1.08 -6.61
C SER A 9 -9.46 1.92 -5.98
N ALA A 10 -9.65 3.15 -6.44
CA ALA A 10 -10.78 3.99 -6.06
C ALA A 10 -11.92 3.78 -7.05
N GLY A 11 -13.15 3.72 -6.55
CA GLY A 11 -14.35 3.62 -7.38
C GLY A 11 -15.51 4.34 -6.72
N PHE A 12 -16.22 5.20 -7.45
CA PHE A 12 -17.43 5.91 -7.00
C PHE A 12 -17.30 6.55 -5.60
N GLY A 13 -16.13 7.17 -5.31
CA GLY A 13 -15.88 7.83 -4.04
C GLY A 13 -15.49 6.93 -2.89
N ALA A 14 -15.42 5.62 -3.10
CA ALA A 14 -15.00 4.64 -2.10
C ALA A 14 -13.85 3.79 -2.64
N LEU A 15 -13.10 3.14 -1.73
CA LEU A 15 -12.10 2.17 -2.14
C LEU A 15 -12.78 0.94 -2.71
N ALA A 16 -12.38 0.57 -3.93
CA ALA A 16 -12.77 -0.69 -4.53
C ALA A 16 -11.63 -1.67 -4.33
N ILE A 17 -11.91 -2.79 -3.70
CA ILE A 17 -10.95 -3.86 -3.52
C ILE A 17 -11.22 -4.89 -4.59
N ASN A 18 -10.25 -5.10 -5.47
CA ASN A 18 -10.37 -6.01 -6.60
C ASN A 18 -10.32 -7.46 -6.12
N ASP A 19 -10.73 -8.36 -6.97
CA ASP A 19 -11.02 -9.76 -6.69
C ASP A 19 -10.16 -10.42 -5.61
N VAL A 20 -10.83 -11.11 -4.70
CA VAL A 20 -10.15 -11.94 -3.69
C VAL A 20 -9.49 -13.12 -4.39
N LEU A 21 -8.17 -13.25 -4.26
CA LEU A 21 -7.41 -14.37 -4.81
C LEU A 21 -7.43 -15.57 -3.88
N ASP A 22 -7.33 -15.31 -2.57
CA ASP A 22 -7.16 -16.36 -1.58
C ASP A 22 -7.33 -15.75 -0.18
N TYR A 23 -7.16 -16.55 0.85
CA TYR A 23 -7.18 -16.12 2.24
C TYR A 23 -5.87 -16.51 2.92
N VAL A 24 -5.36 -15.60 3.74
CA VAL A 24 -4.10 -15.81 4.48
C VAL A 24 -4.45 -15.99 5.96
N PRO A 25 -4.00 -17.10 6.59
CA PRO A 25 -4.22 -17.29 8.03
C PRO A 25 -3.28 -16.37 8.81
N LEU A 26 -3.86 -15.43 9.54
CA LEU A 26 -3.13 -14.51 10.41
C LEU A 26 -3.75 -14.50 11.80
N TYR A 27 -2.92 -14.25 12.80
CA TYR A 27 -3.33 -14.18 14.19
C TYR A 27 -3.46 -12.72 14.62
N PHE A 28 -4.59 -12.41 15.26
CA PHE A 28 -4.83 -11.08 15.82
C PHE A 28 -5.33 -11.21 17.26
N THR A 29 -4.93 -10.26 18.10
CA THR A 29 -5.43 -10.16 19.48
C THR A 29 -6.75 -9.41 19.56
N SER A 30 -7.13 -8.70 18.49
CA SER A 30 -8.33 -7.88 18.43
C SER A 30 -9.14 -8.19 17.17
N PRO A 31 -10.46 -8.46 17.29
CA PRO A 31 -11.32 -8.60 16.12
C PRO A 31 -11.39 -7.35 15.24
N ILE A 32 -11.24 -6.16 15.85
CA ILE A 32 -11.23 -4.89 15.12
C ILE A 32 -10.01 -4.83 14.21
N GLU A 33 -8.84 -5.17 14.74
CA GLU A 33 -7.60 -5.19 13.95
C GLU A 33 -7.72 -6.18 12.79
N ALA A 34 -8.28 -7.35 13.03
CA ALA A 34 -8.51 -8.34 11.97
C ALA A 34 -9.40 -7.79 10.86
N SER A 35 -10.48 -7.07 11.22
CA SER A 35 -11.40 -6.50 10.24
C SER A 35 -10.80 -5.35 9.44
N GLU A 36 -9.75 -4.70 9.95
CA GLU A 36 -9.08 -3.58 9.30
C GLU A 36 -7.84 -4.00 8.51
N THR A 37 -7.57 -5.30 8.43
CA THR A 37 -6.38 -5.85 7.78
C THR A 37 -6.74 -6.52 6.46
N ILE A 38 -5.94 -6.26 5.45
CA ILE A 38 -6.01 -6.96 4.16
C ILE A 38 -4.60 -7.40 3.76
N CYS A 39 -4.53 -8.36 2.83
CA CYS A 39 -3.29 -8.74 2.19
C CYS A 39 -3.36 -8.40 0.72
N ILE A 40 -2.23 -7.99 0.16
CA ILE A 40 -2.13 -7.63 -1.26
C ILE A 40 -0.91 -8.32 -1.83
N LYS A 41 -1.06 -8.90 -3.02
CA LYS A 41 0.06 -9.48 -3.76
C LYS A 41 0.76 -8.37 -4.53
N VAL A 42 2.07 -8.27 -4.36
CA VAL A 42 2.88 -7.23 -4.99
C VAL A 42 3.34 -7.67 -6.36
N HIS A 43 3.23 -6.76 -7.32
CA HIS A 43 3.72 -6.93 -8.69
C HIS A 43 4.80 -5.91 -9.00
N GLY A 44 5.81 -6.36 -9.73
CA GLY A 44 6.92 -5.49 -10.14
C GLY A 44 8.04 -5.44 -9.10
N ASP A 45 9.06 -4.64 -9.39
CA ASP A 45 10.31 -4.63 -8.65
C ASP A 45 10.68 -3.26 -8.06
N SER A 46 9.75 -2.30 -8.02
CA SER A 46 10.06 -0.94 -7.54
C SER A 46 10.48 -0.89 -6.08
N MET A 47 10.09 -1.86 -5.29
CA MET A 47 10.45 -1.95 -3.86
C MET A 47 11.51 -3.01 -3.57
N SER A 48 12.09 -3.59 -4.61
CA SER A 48 13.18 -4.56 -4.48
C SER A 48 14.42 -3.87 -3.89
N PRO A 49 15.21 -4.53 -3.05
CA PRO A 49 15.12 -5.94 -2.66
C PRO A 49 14.22 -6.22 -1.45
N LYS A 50 13.68 -5.21 -0.80
CA LYS A 50 12.90 -5.40 0.42
C LYS A 50 11.58 -6.11 0.16
N ILE A 51 10.85 -5.68 -0.88
CA ILE A 51 9.62 -6.32 -1.33
C ILE A 51 9.82 -6.69 -2.79
N GLU A 52 9.64 -7.96 -3.10
CA GLU A 52 9.88 -8.47 -4.45
C GLU A 52 8.59 -8.87 -5.13
N ASP A 53 8.63 -9.00 -6.45
CA ASP A 53 7.49 -9.45 -7.24
C ASP A 53 6.99 -10.80 -6.71
N GLY A 54 5.67 -10.89 -6.47
CA GLY A 54 5.06 -12.09 -5.92
C GLY A 54 4.98 -12.13 -4.40
N ASP A 55 5.66 -11.23 -3.70
CA ASP A 55 5.52 -11.14 -2.24
C ASP A 55 4.11 -10.70 -1.87
N ILE A 56 3.69 -11.10 -0.67
CA ILE A 56 2.42 -10.69 -0.10
C ILE A 56 2.71 -9.69 1.01
N ILE A 57 2.01 -8.56 1.01
CA ILE A 57 2.10 -7.59 2.09
C ILE A 57 0.83 -7.63 2.93
N GLN A 58 1.01 -7.56 4.24
CA GLN A 58 -0.07 -7.36 5.20
C GLN A 58 -0.24 -5.86 5.41
N VAL A 59 -1.44 -5.37 5.16
CA VAL A 59 -1.74 -3.94 5.17
C VAL A 59 -2.84 -3.65 6.19
N HIS A 60 -2.58 -2.69 7.08
CA HIS A 60 -3.62 -2.15 7.95
C HIS A 60 -4.30 -0.98 7.22
N LYS A 61 -5.61 -1.08 7.04
CA LYS A 61 -6.39 -0.04 6.36
C LYS A 61 -6.44 1.22 7.23
N GLN A 62 -5.89 2.29 6.73
CA GLN A 62 -5.88 3.60 7.37
C GLN A 62 -5.65 4.68 6.30
N ASP A 63 -6.13 5.88 6.54
CA ASP A 63 -6.09 6.96 5.55
C ASP A 63 -4.89 7.91 5.71
N SER A 64 -4.05 7.69 6.70
CA SER A 64 -2.82 8.44 6.90
C SER A 64 -1.74 7.56 7.51
N VAL A 65 -0.48 7.92 7.25
CA VAL A 65 0.70 7.23 7.79
C VAL A 65 1.74 8.26 8.19
N ASP A 66 2.66 7.88 9.06
CA ASP A 66 3.80 8.74 9.41
C ASP A 66 4.78 8.86 8.26
N SER A 67 5.46 10.01 8.18
CA SER A 67 6.49 10.22 7.15
C SER A 67 7.59 9.16 7.27
N GLY A 68 7.96 8.59 6.13
CA GLY A 68 8.94 7.52 6.06
C GLY A 68 8.35 6.11 6.11
N SER A 69 7.05 5.97 6.24
CA SER A 69 6.37 4.67 6.27
C SER A 69 6.26 4.05 4.89
N LEU A 70 6.27 2.71 4.84
CA LEU A 70 5.87 1.98 3.63
C LEU A 70 4.35 1.87 3.64
N ALA A 71 3.73 2.29 2.57
CA ALA A 71 2.28 2.36 2.49
C ALA A 71 1.78 1.96 1.10
N VAL A 72 0.53 1.55 1.06
CA VAL A 72 -0.20 1.38 -0.20
C VAL A 72 -0.91 2.70 -0.47
N VAL A 73 -0.67 3.26 -1.64
CA VAL A 73 -1.23 4.56 -2.04
C VAL A 73 -1.87 4.46 -3.41
N LEU A 74 -2.82 5.35 -3.66
CA LEU A 74 -3.42 5.57 -4.99
C LEU A 74 -2.99 6.94 -5.49
N VAL A 75 -2.66 7.03 -6.76
CA VAL A 75 -2.42 8.30 -7.45
C VAL A 75 -3.52 8.45 -8.49
N ASP A 76 -4.29 9.54 -8.40
CA ASP A 76 -5.42 9.83 -9.29
C ASP A 76 -6.47 8.69 -9.33
N GLY A 77 -6.56 7.92 -8.25
CA GLY A 77 -7.50 6.82 -8.16
C GLY A 77 -7.12 5.55 -8.92
N ASP A 78 -5.92 5.49 -9.48
CA ASP A 78 -5.42 4.30 -10.17
C ASP A 78 -5.10 3.17 -9.19
N ASN A 79 -4.72 2.01 -9.73
CA ASN A 79 -4.37 0.84 -8.93
C ASN A 79 -3.29 1.16 -7.90
N GLY A 80 -3.38 0.48 -6.76
CA GLY A 80 -2.51 0.72 -5.62
C GLY A 80 -1.03 0.53 -5.92
N LEU A 81 -0.23 1.45 -5.43
CA LEU A 81 1.23 1.39 -5.49
C LEU A 81 1.75 1.21 -4.07
N VAL A 82 2.80 0.40 -3.91
CA VAL A 82 3.53 0.30 -2.65
C VAL A 82 4.73 1.22 -2.73
N LYS A 83 4.79 2.21 -1.84
CA LYS A 83 5.86 3.22 -1.84
C LYS A 83 6.20 3.63 -0.42
N LYS A 84 7.40 4.20 -0.25
CA LYS A 84 7.76 4.92 0.96
C LYS A 84 7.20 6.33 0.82
N VAL A 85 6.38 6.74 1.78
CA VAL A 85 5.69 8.05 1.75
C VAL A 85 6.44 9.03 2.63
N VAL A 86 6.89 10.12 2.05
CA VAL A 86 7.62 11.17 2.77
C VAL A 86 6.86 12.48 2.60
N TYR A 87 6.64 13.17 3.71
CA TYR A 87 5.89 14.43 3.73
C TYR A 87 6.79 15.62 4.01
N GLY A 88 6.51 16.73 3.32
CA GLY A 88 6.92 18.07 3.72
C GLY A 88 5.68 18.88 4.12
N GLU A 89 5.87 20.17 4.37
CA GLU A 89 4.76 21.06 4.74
C GLU A 89 3.73 21.21 3.63
N THR A 90 4.20 21.23 2.38
CA THR A 90 3.36 21.51 1.20
C THR A 90 3.53 20.47 0.09
N TRP A 91 4.18 19.33 0.40
CA TRP A 91 4.46 18.33 -0.63
C TRP A 91 4.43 16.91 -0.06
N ILE A 92 4.24 15.97 -0.97
CA ILE A 92 4.35 14.52 -0.69
C ILE A 92 5.28 13.93 -1.75
N GLU A 93 6.19 13.07 -1.31
CA GLU A 93 7.07 12.33 -2.21
C GLU A 93 6.87 10.84 -2.02
N LEU A 94 6.65 10.12 -3.11
CA LEU A 94 6.54 8.68 -3.14
C LEU A 94 7.87 8.11 -3.63
N GLN A 95 8.56 7.38 -2.75
CA GLN A 95 9.89 6.86 -3.03
C GLN A 95 9.84 5.35 -3.20
N SER A 96 10.59 4.86 -4.19
CA SER A 96 10.86 3.44 -4.37
C SER A 96 12.14 3.07 -3.64
N ILE A 97 12.21 1.83 -3.13
CA ILE A 97 13.45 1.32 -2.54
C ILE A 97 14.45 1.00 -3.64
N ASN A 98 13.97 0.50 -4.78
CA ASN A 98 14.82 0.26 -5.95
C ASN A 98 15.19 1.61 -6.60
N HIS A 99 16.47 1.93 -6.59
CA HIS A 99 16.97 3.21 -7.10
C HIS A 99 16.86 3.39 -8.62
N MET A 100 16.48 2.35 -9.35
CA MET A 100 16.19 2.45 -10.78
C MET A 100 14.90 3.23 -11.05
N TYR A 101 14.06 3.40 -10.03
CA TYR A 101 12.81 4.15 -10.11
C TYR A 101 13.00 5.53 -9.48
N LYS A 102 12.60 6.57 -10.20
CA LYS A 102 12.68 7.94 -9.71
C LYS A 102 11.57 8.21 -8.71
N PRO A 103 11.82 9.04 -7.67
CA PRO A 103 10.75 9.48 -6.78
C PRO A 103 9.67 10.25 -7.54
N MET A 104 8.43 10.10 -7.07
CA MET A 104 7.29 10.87 -7.58
C MET A 104 6.97 11.95 -6.56
N ARG A 105 7.09 13.22 -6.98
CA ARG A 105 6.85 14.34 -6.06
C ARG A 105 5.59 15.10 -6.44
N PHE A 106 4.77 15.38 -5.43
CA PHE A 106 3.53 16.14 -5.56
C PHE A 106 3.63 17.37 -4.68
N ASN A 107 3.42 18.55 -5.28
CA ASN A 107 3.57 19.84 -4.57
C ASN A 107 2.24 20.60 -4.56
N GLY A 108 2.01 21.34 -3.46
CA GLY A 108 0.84 22.21 -3.33
C GLY A 108 -0.47 21.46 -3.55
N PRO A 109 -1.35 21.96 -4.43
CA PRO A 109 -2.65 21.31 -4.67
C PRO A 109 -2.54 19.88 -5.19
N ASP A 110 -1.42 19.50 -5.81
CA ASP A 110 -1.23 18.16 -6.36
C ASP A 110 -1.14 17.07 -5.28
N VAL A 111 -0.91 17.44 -4.02
CA VAL A 111 -0.89 16.47 -2.93
C VAL A 111 -2.22 15.73 -2.80
N GLU A 112 -3.32 16.33 -3.22
CA GLU A 112 -4.65 15.72 -3.18
C GLU A 112 -4.80 14.57 -4.17
N ARG A 113 -3.91 14.44 -5.14
CA ARG A 113 -3.89 13.33 -6.07
C ARG A 113 -3.44 12.02 -5.43
N VAL A 114 -2.81 12.11 -4.26
CA VAL A 114 -2.29 10.94 -3.53
C VAL A 114 -3.27 10.60 -2.40
N ARG A 115 -3.70 9.34 -2.35
CA ARG A 115 -4.56 8.83 -1.29
C ARG A 115 -3.91 7.61 -0.67
N VAL A 116 -3.78 7.62 0.66
CA VAL A 116 -3.27 6.48 1.41
C VAL A 116 -4.39 5.46 1.59
N VAL A 117 -4.10 4.21 1.25
CA VAL A 117 -5.00 3.07 1.47
C VAL A 117 -4.72 2.42 2.82
N GLY A 118 -3.45 2.26 3.15
CA GLY A 118 -3.06 1.64 4.39
C GLY A 118 -1.57 1.57 4.59
N LEU A 119 -1.21 1.13 5.79
CA LEU A 119 0.17 0.97 6.25
C LEU A 119 0.62 -0.47 6.02
N VAL A 120 1.79 -0.66 5.42
CA VAL A 120 2.40 -1.98 5.30
C VAL A 120 2.94 -2.40 6.66
N LYS A 121 2.38 -3.47 7.21
CA LYS A 121 2.75 -3.99 8.54
C LYS A 121 3.77 -5.11 8.47
N LYS A 122 3.64 -5.99 7.49
CA LYS A 122 4.49 -7.17 7.34
C LYS A 122 4.63 -7.53 5.87
N ILE A 123 5.74 -8.19 5.57
CA ILE A 123 6.02 -8.75 4.25
C ILE A 123 6.07 -10.27 4.42
N ILE A 124 5.28 -10.98 3.61
CA ILE A 124 5.22 -12.44 3.64
C ILE A 124 5.89 -12.94 2.37
N LYS A 125 6.97 -13.69 2.53
CA LYS A 125 7.74 -14.24 1.43
C LYS A 125 7.60 -15.76 1.40
N ASP A 126 7.55 -16.30 0.19
CA ASP A 126 7.63 -17.75 0.02
C ASP A 126 9.05 -18.22 0.29
N VAL A 127 9.12 -19.41 0.86
CA VAL A 127 10.41 -20.05 1.16
C VAL A 127 11.01 -20.66 -0.09
#